data_3f332bf8a7f5e9d67cfa77a39162d68e
#
_entry.id   3f332bf8a7f5e9d67cfa77a39162d68e
#
_cell.length_a   1.000
_cell.length_b   1.000
_cell.length_c   1.000
_cell.angle_alpha   90.00
_cell.angle_beta   90.00
_cell.angle_gamma   90.00
#
_symmetry.space_group_name_H-M   'P 1'
#
loop_
_entity.id
_entity.type
_entity.pdbx_description
1 polymer ?
#
loop_
_entity_poly.entity_id
_entity_poly.type
_entity_poly.pdbx_seq_one_letter_code
_entity_poly.pdbx_strand_id
1 'polypeptide(L)'
;MSHRPASSRRVVVTGLGLVSPLGNDVASSWDGIVNGRSGIGPISHFDTTGFTTTIAGQIRDFDVTRWVPVKDAKKMDSFIHYGVGAAMMALEDSGLTVDDSNAERVGALIGSGIGGILGIEEQTAKFLAGGARKISPFYVPSTIINMLPGQVSLLTGIKGPNFSAVSACATSNHSIGMAMRMIQYGDADVMLAGGGERGSSPTSVGGFCSMKAMSTRNDDPTRASRPWDRDRDGFVLGDGAGILVLEEYEHAKARGARIYCELGGFGATSDAYHMTAPSEDGDGPARCMAAAMKDAGVTPEQVGYLNAHGTSTPLGDLAETRAIKRAFGEHAYKTMISSTKSMTGHLLGAAGGAEAIFSVMALHTGIIPPTINLDEPGEGCDLDYVPNVAREAQFDVAMSNGFGFGGTNGTLVFKRL
;
A
#
# COMPACT_ATOMS: atom_id res chain seq x y z
N MET A 1 11.68 21.70 22.37
CA MET A 1 11.60 20.67 21.31
C MET A 1 12.98 20.09 21.16
N SER A 2 13.23 18.83 21.59
CA SER A 2 14.53 18.18 21.42
C SER A 2 14.80 18.03 19.93
N HIS A 3 15.84 18.67 19.42
CA HIS A 3 16.38 18.35 18.09
C HIS A 3 16.77 16.86 18.10
N ARG A 4 16.03 16.03 17.35
CA ARG A 4 16.57 14.73 16.97
C ARG A 4 17.91 15.00 16.27
N PRO A 5 19.01 14.36 16.66
CA PRO A 5 20.21 14.41 15.84
C PRO A 5 19.80 13.88 14.46
N ALA A 6 20.10 14.62 13.40
CA ALA A 6 19.93 14.13 12.05
C ALA A 6 20.73 12.82 11.95
N SER A 7 20.06 11.69 11.72
CA SER A 7 20.75 10.44 11.46
C SER A 7 21.64 10.64 10.25
N SER A 8 22.90 10.26 10.33
CA SER A 8 23.80 10.25 9.17
C SER A 8 23.47 9.09 8.21
N ARG A 9 22.64 8.12 8.65
CA ARG A 9 22.29 6.94 7.85
C ARG A 9 21.16 7.26 6.90
N ARG A 10 21.47 7.25 5.61
CA ARG A 10 20.50 7.40 4.53
C ARG A 10 19.87 6.05 4.24
N VAL A 11 18.60 6.03 3.80
CA VAL A 11 17.86 4.81 3.50
C VAL A 11 17.46 4.82 2.03
N VAL A 12 17.76 3.73 1.34
CA VAL A 12 17.49 3.57 -0.09
C VAL A 12 16.61 2.36 -0.35
N VAL A 13 15.96 2.35 -1.51
CA VAL A 13 15.15 1.24 -2.00
C VAL A 13 16.01 0.42 -2.95
N THR A 14 16.26 -0.85 -2.61
CA THR A 14 17.08 -1.76 -3.41
C THR A 14 16.30 -2.91 -4.03
N GLY A 15 15.08 -3.19 -3.56
CA GLY A 15 14.25 -4.26 -4.09
C GLY A 15 12.76 -3.97 -4.00
N LEU A 16 12.00 -4.48 -4.95
CA LEU A 16 10.57 -4.30 -5.09
C LEU A 16 9.88 -5.64 -5.33
N GLY A 17 8.76 -5.88 -4.65
CA GLY A 17 7.92 -7.05 -4.87
C GLY A 17 6.44 -6.71 -4.75
N LEU A 18 5.65 -7.13 -5.71
CA LEU A 18 4.26 -6.72 -5.87
C LEU A 18 3.38 -7.87 -6.33
N VAL A 19 2.22 -7.98 -5.71
CA VAL A 19 1.09 -8.78 -6.16
C VAL A 19 -0.12 -7.86 -6.20
N SER A 20 -0.74 -7.68 -7.35
CA SER A 20 -1.84 -6.75 -7.56
C SER A 20 -2.90 -7.31 -8.50
N PRO A 21 -4.10 -6.73 -8.57
CA PRO A 21 -5.12 -7.12 -9.55
C PRO A 21 -4.70 -6.98 -11.03
N LEU A 22 -3.59 -6.29 -11.30
CA LEU A 22 -3.03 -6.07 -12.63
C LEU A 22 -1.95 -7.07 -13.00
N GLY A 23 -1.35 -7.75 -12.01
CA GLY A 23 -0.29 -8.73 -12.23
C GLY A 23 0.32 -9.25 -10.93
N ASN A 24 0.99 -10.39 -11.04
CA ASN A 24 1.60 -11.08 -9.90
C ASN A 24 3.10 -10.75 -9.73
N ASP A 25 3.57 -9.68 -10.33
CA ASP A 25 4.91 -9.12 -10.19
C ASP A 25 4.92 -7.61 -10.50
N VAL A 26 6.06 -6.96 -10.27
CA VAL A 26 6.23 -5.52 -10.50
C VAL A 26 6.09 -5.17 -11.98
N ALA A 27 6.67 -5.97 -12.89
CA ALA A 27 6.72 -5.66 -14.31
C ALA A 27 5.33 -5.70 -14.96
N SER A 28 4.56 -6.79 -14.72
CA SER A 28 3.20 -6.94 -15.23
C SER A 28 2.21 -5.93 -14.63
N SER A 29 2.36 -5.63 -13.33
CA SER A 29 1.56 -4.62 -12.66
C SER A 29 1.86 -3.21 -13.19
N TRP A 30 3.15 -2.87 -13.35
CA TRP A 30 3.56 -1.58 -13.90
C TRP A 30 3.11 -1.37 -15.34
N ASP A 31 3.23 -2.41 -16.18
CA ASP A 31 2.69 -2.37 -17.54
C ASP A 31 1.17 -2.11 -17.54
N GLY A 32 0.43 -2.75 -16.61
CA GLY A 32 -0.99 -2.48 -16.41
C GLY A 32 -1.28 -1.03 -16.04
N ILE A 33 -0.50 -0.49 -15.09
CA ILE A 33 -0.64 0.88 -14.60
C ILE A 33 -0.38 1.92 -15.70
N VAL A 34 0.73 1.82 -16.41
CA VAL A 34 1.07 2.84 -17.45
C VAL A 34 0.16 2.78 -18.67
N ASN A 35 -0.42 1.61 -18.95
CA ASN A 35 -1.39 1.45 -20.03
C ASN A 35 -2.85 1.70 -19.59
N GLY A 36 -3.09 2.17 -18.36
CA GLY A 36 -4.42 2.51 -17.87
C GLY A 36 -5.38 1.31 -17.82
N ARG A 37 -4.88 0.08 -17.59
CA ARG A 37 -5.73 -1.10 -17.49
C ARG A 37 -6.41 -1.16 -16.11
N SER A 38 -7.69 -1.55 -16.09
CA SER A 38 -8.39 -1.83 -14.83
C SER A 38 -8.25 -3.31 -14.47
N GLY A 39 -7.87 -3.59 -13.20
CA GLY A 39 -7.88 -4.93 -12.62
C GLY A 39 -9.20 -5.28 -11.92
N ILE A 40 -10.18 -4.37 -11.95
CA ILE A 40 -11.48 -4.53 -11.30
C ILE A 40 -12.42 -5.37 -12.16
N GLY A 41 -13.12 -6.29 -11.53
CA GLY A 41 -14.10 -7.16 -12.18
C GLY A 41 -15.11 -7.73 -11.19
N PRO A 42 -16.04 -8.57 -11.65
CA PRO A 42 -16.97 -9.25 -10.77
C PRO A 42 -16.26 -10.14 -9.75
N ILE A 43 -16.74 -10.14 -8.51
CA ILE A 43 -16.28 -11.06 -7.46
C ILE A 43 -16.66 -12.49 -7.87
N SER A 44 -15.67 -13.39 -7.88
CA SER A 44 -15.83 -14.76 -8.41
C SER A 44 -15.64 -15.87 -7.36
N HIS A 45 -15.15 -15.55 -6.16
CA HIS A 45 -14.77 -16.56 -5.18
C HIS A 45 -15.80 -16.80 -4.05
N PHE A 46 -16.91 -16.05 -4.07
CA PHE A 46 -18.08 -16.32 -3.25
C PHE A 46 -19.37 -15.83 -3.93
N ASP A 47 -20.53 -16.28 -3.46
CA ASP A 47 -21.83 -15.83 -3.96
C ASP A 47 -22.16 -14.43 -3.44
N THR A 48 -22.30 -13.48 -4.38
CA THR A 48 -22.60 -12.07 -4.09
C THR A 48 -24.10 -11.75 -4.10
N THR A 49 -24.98 -12.75 -4.15
CA THR A 49 -26.44 -12.55 -4.12
C THR A 49 -26.83 -11.76 -2.87
N GLY A 50 -27.53 -10.64 -3.05
CA GLY A 50 -27.95 -9.77 -1.95
C GLY A 50 -26.95 -8.71 -1.51
N PHE A 51 -25.74 -8.68 -2.06
CA PHE A 51 -24.78 -7.61 -1.84
C PHE A 51 -25.06 -6.40 -2.74
N THR A 52 -24.89 -5.19 -2.23
CA THR A 52 -25.02 -3.95 -3.03
C THR A 52 -23.84 -3.74 -3.95
N THR A 53 -22.67 -4.27 -3.59
CA THR A 53 -21.45 -4.26 -4.40
C THR A 53 -21.03 -5.69 -4.70
N THR A 54 -20.80 -5.99 -5.98
CA THR A 54 -20.44 -7.34 -6.47
C THR A 54 -19.13 -7.35 -7.24
N ILE A 55 -18.33 -6.30 -7.10
CA ILE A 55 -17.08 -6.06 -7.83
C ILE A 55 -15.90 -5.84 -6.88
N ALA A 56 -14.71 -6.28 -7.30
CA ALA A 56 -13.44 -6.07 -6.61
C ALA A 56 -12.25 -6.23 -7.56
N GLY A 57 -11.10 -5.68 -7.19
CA GLY A 57 -9.81 -6.01 -7.78
C GLY A 57 -9.24 -7.28 -7.13
N GLN A 58 -9.48 -8.43 -7.74
CA GLN A 58 -9.06 -9.73 -7.21
C GLN A 58 -7.71 -10.18 -7.79
N ILE A 59 -6.93 -10.88 -6.96
CA ILE A 59 -5.72 -11.56 -7.43
C ILE A 59 -6.12 -12.83 -8.20
N ARG A 60 -5.53 -13.01 -9.38
CA ARG A 60 -5.76 -14.16 -10.27
C ARG A 60 -4.46 -14.92 -10.47
N ASP A 61 -4.56 -16.25 -10.52
CA ASP A 61 -3.46 -17.15 -10.91
C ASP A 61 -2.16 -16.98 -10.10
N PHE A 62 -2.28 -16.53 -8.84
CA PHE A 62 -1.14 -16.40 -7.95
C PHE A 62 -0.85 -17.71 -7.23
N ASP A 63 0.39 -18.19 -7.36
CA ASP A 63 0.86 -19.42 -6.73
C ASP A 63 2.02 -19.15 -5.77
N VAL A 64 1.74 -19.17 -4.46
CA VAL A 64 2.75 -19.02 -3.40
C VAL A 64 3.67 -20.25 -3.31
N THR A 65 3.28 -21.41 -3.91
CA THR A 65 4.07 -22.65 -3.79
C THR A 65 5.41 -22.58 -4.52
N ARG A 66 5.64 -21.54 -5.32
CA ARG A 66 6.97 -21.21 -5.82
C ARG A 66 8.00 -21.05 -4.68
N TRP A 67 7.59 -20.57 -3.52
CA TRP A 67 8.47 -20.29 -2.38
C TRP A 67 8.12 -21.08 -1.12
N VAL A 68 6.86 -21.52 -0.99
CA VAL A 68 6.32 -22.14 0.22
C VAL A 68 5.90 -23.58 -0.10
N PRO A 69 6.36 -24.60 0.67
CA PRO A 69 5.87 -25.97 0.46
C PRO A 69 4.33 -26.02 0.57
N VAL A 70 3.69 -26.78 -0.33
CA VAL A 70 2.21 -26.91 -0.42
C VAL A 70 1.55 -27.21 0.93
N LYS A 71 2.19 -28.07 1.75
CA LYS A 71 1.68 -28.44 3.09
C LYS A 71 1.66 -27.25 4.07
N ASP A 72 2.58 -26.29 3.89
CA ASP A 72 2.70 -25.11 4.74
C ASP A 72 1.83 -23.96 4.25
N ALA A 73 1.71 -23.80 2.93
CA ALA A 73 0.78 -22.85 2.34
C ALA A 73 -0.68 -23.06 2.81
N LYS A 74 -1.11 -24.33 2.97
CA LYS A 74 -2.44 -24.69 3.48
C LYS A 74 -2.70 -24.25 4.95
N LYS A 75 -1.66 -23.81 5.67
CA LYS A 75 -1.74 -23.33 7.05
C LYS A 75 -1.77 -21.82 7.17
N MET A 76 -1.85 -21.11 6.05
CA MET A 76 -1.79 -19.65 5.96
C MET A 76 -3.04 -19.12 5.29
N ASP A 77 -3.57 -17.98 5.76
CA ASP A 77 -4.57 -17.22 5.03
C ASP A 77 -3.94 -16.51 3.81
N SER A 78 -4.76 -16.13 2.86
CA SER A 78 -4.30 -15.60 1.57
C SER A 78 -3.56 -14.27 1.68
N PHE A 79 -3.85 -13.42 2.69
CA PHE A 79 -3.06 -12.19 2.90
C PHE A 79 -1.59 -12.51 3.18
N ILE A 80 -1.31 -13.63 3.87
CA ILE A 80 0.05 -14.12 4.10
C ILE A 80 0.65 -14.62 2.78
N HIS A 81 -0.11 -15.33 1.95
CA HIS A 81 0.38 -15.79 0.64
C HIS A 81 0.87 -14.64 -0.21
N TYR A 82 0.06 -13.59 -0.36
CA TYR A 82 0.39 -12.42 -1.17
C TYR A 82 1.61 -11.69 -0.61
N GLY A 83 1.62 -11.44 0.71
CA GLY A 83 2.73 -10.76 1.35
C GLY A 83 4.04 -11.53 1.33
N VAL A 84 4.01 -12.85 1.54
CA VAL A 84 5.20 -13.72 1.41
C VAL A 84 5.72 -13.70 -0.01
N GLY A 85 4.85 -13.89 -1.01
CA GLY A 85 5.28 -13.84 -2.41
C GLY A 85 5.90 -12.50 -2.80
N ALA A 86 5.27 -11.38 -2.38
CA ALA A 86 5.83 -10.05 -2.60
C ALA A 86 7.19 -9.87 -1.87
N ALA A 87 7.34 -10.36 -0.63
CA ALA A 87 8.59 -10.27 0.11
C ALA A 87 9.72 -11.07 -0.56
N MET A 88 9.43 -12.27 -1.03
CA MET A 88 10.40 -13.11 -1.74
C MET A 88 10.83 -12.47 -3.06
N MET A 89 9.87 -11.92 -3.84
CA MET A 89 10.19 -11.18 -5.06
C MET A 89 11.04 -9.95 -4.79
N ALA A 90 10.76 -9.19 -3.69
CA ALA A 90 11.54 -8.04 -3.32
C ALA A 90 12.99 -8.40 -2.95
N LEU A 91 13.20 -9.52 -2.25
CA LEU A 91 14.54 -10.05 -1.96
C LEU A 91 15.27 -10.49 -3.23
N GLU A 92 14.61 -11.25 -4.11
CA GLU A 92 15.14 -11.66 -5.41
C GLU A 92 15.59 -10.43 -6.22
N ASP A 93 14.73 -9.39 -6.28
CA ASP A 93 15.00 -8.15 -7.00
C ASP A 93 16.16 -7.34 -6.42
N SER A 94 16.31 -7.34 -5.08
CA SER A 94 17.40 -6.65 -4.39
C SER A 94 18.76 -7.31 -4.57
N GLY A 95 18.79 -8.58 -4.96
CA GLY A 95 20.00 -9.39 -5.00
C GLY A 95 20.63 -9.62 -3.62
N LEU A 96 19.92 -9.35 -2.53
CA LEU A 96 20.41 -9.59 -1.17
C LEU A 96 20.32 -11.08 -0.83
N THR A 97 21.46 -11.67 -0.47
CA THR A 97 21.52 -13.00 0.13
C THR A 97 21.56 -12.86 1.65
N VAL A 98 20.65 -13.53 2.34
CA VAL A 98 20.63 -13.60 3.80
C VAL A 98 21.39 -14.83 4.24
N ASP A 99 22.38 -14.65 5.13
CA ASP A 99 23.19 -15.71 5.71
C ASP A 99 23.56 -15.40 7.18
N ASP A 100 24.34 -16.27 7.82
CA ASP A 100 24.69 -16.09 9.22
C ASP A 100 25.50 -14.80 9.52
N SER A 101 26.11 -14.18 8.51
CA SER A 101 26.88 -12.96 8.67
C SER A 101 26.01 -11.70 8.77
N ASN A 102 24.81 -11.71 8.21
CA ASN A 102 23.94 -10.55 8.12
C ASN A 102 22.53 -10.76 8.69
N ALA A 103 22.11 -12.00 8.95
CA ALA A 103 20.74 -12.34 9.34
C ALA A 103 20.19 -11.49 10.51
N GLU A 104 21.01 -11.17 11.51
CA GLU A 104 20.63 -10.38 12.69
C GLU A 104 20.46 -8.89 12.35
N ARG A 105 20.95 -8.44 11.19
CA ARG A 105 20.87 -7.06 10.72
C ARG A 105 19.78 -6.86 9.63
N VAL A 106 19.08 -7.95 9.25
CA VAL A 106 17.96 -7.93 8.29
C VAL A 106 16.67 -8.20 9.03
N GLY A 107 15.73 -7.27 8.95
CA GLY A 107 14.43 -7.36 9.63
C GLY A 107 13.24 -7.30 8.66
N ALA A 108 12.02 -7.40 9.23
CA ALA A 108 10.76 -7.25 8.49
C ALA A 108 9.73 -6.47 9.32
N LEU A 109 9.12 -5.47 8.69
CA LEU A 109 7.97 -4.74 9.20
C LEU A 109 6.89 -4.73 8.11
N ILE A 110 6.03 -5.74 8.14
CA ILE A 110 5.01 -5.96 7.12
C ILE A 110 3.65 -6.07 7.82
N GLY A 111 2.73 -5.17 7.47
CA GLY A 111 1.43 -5.08 8.09
C GLY A 111 0.28 -5.61 7.23
N SER A 112 -0.91 -5.58 7.82
CA SER A 112 -2.21 -5.81 7.16
C SER A 112 -3.26 -4.98 7.90
N GLY A 113 -4.25 -4.49 7.20
CA GLY A 113 -5.34 -3.70 7.82
C GLY A 113 -6.32 -4.57 8.60
N ILE A 114 -6.67 -5.74 8.06
CA ILE A 114 -7.66 -6.66 8.62
C ILE A 114 -7.04 -8.01 8.99
N GLY A 115 -6.03 -8.46 8.24
CA GLY A 115 -5.40 -9.76 8.43
C GLY A 115 -6.24 -10.91 7.88
N GLY A 116 -6.22 -12.06 8.56
CA GLY A 116 -6.82 -13.32 8.09
C GLY A 116 -8.33 -13.39 8.22
N ILE A 117 -9.06 -12.41 7.69
CA ILE A 117 -10.52 -12.34 7.80
C ILE A 117 -11.21 -13.56 7.17
N LEU A 118 -10.70 -14.06 6.06
CA LEU A 118 -11.26 -15.24 5.40
C LEU A 118 -11.12 -16.49 6.27
N GLY A 119 -9.96 -16.69 6.89
CA GLY A 119 -9.74 -17.77 7.85
C GLY A 119 -10.64 -17.66 9.09
N ILE A 120 -10.89 -16.44 9.58
CA ILE A 120 -11.81 -16.20 10.69
C ILE A 120 -13.24 -16.61 10.30
N GLU A 121 -13.72 -16.22 9.12
CA GLU A 121 -15.04 -16.60 8.60
C GLU A 121 -15.19 -18.12 8.48
N GLU A 122 -14.25 -18.77 7.83
CA GLU A 122 -14.26 -20.22 7.63
C GLU A 122 -14.25 -21.01 8.96
N GLN A 123 -13.40 -20.62 9.91
CA GLN A 123 -13.32 -21.33 11.19
C GLN A 123 -14.54 -21.04 12.08
N THR A 124 -15.14 -19.86 11.97
CA THR A 124 -16.41 -19.53 12.63
C THR A 124 -17.54 -20.40 12.10
N ALA A 125 -17.63 -20.56 10.78
CA ALA A 125 -18.62 -21.45 10.15
C ALA A 125 -18.44 -22.92 10.62
N LYS A 126 -17.22 -23.42 10.67
CA LYS A 126 -16.93 -24.77 11.18
C LYS A 126 -17.31 -24.92 12.66
N PHE A 127 -17.02 -23.93 13.49
CA PHE A 127 -17.40 -23.91 14.89
C PHE A 127 -18.93 -23.99 15.06
N LEU A 128 -19.69 -23.17 14.34
CA LEU A 128 -21.14 -23.16 14.40
C LEU A 128 -21.76 -24.47 13.91
N ALA A 129 -21.17 -25.10 12.90
CA ALA A 129 -21.64 -26.36 12.33
C ALA A 129 -21.32 -27.61 13.21
N GLY A 130 -20.26 -27.57 14.03
CA GLY A 130 -19.82 -28.81 14.72
C GLY A 130 -19.02 -28.60 16.01
N GLY A 131 -19.02 -27.40 16.59
CA GLY A 131 -18.39 -27.08 17.85
C GLY A 131 -16.87 -26.98 17.80
N ALA A 132 -16.26 -26.79 18.96
CA ALA A 132 -14.83 -26.46 19.10
C ALA A 132 -13.87 -27.50 18.46
N ARG A 133 -14.25 -28.77 18.40
CA ARG A 133 -13.43 -29.83 17.78
C ARG A 133 -13.24 -29.71 16.28
N LYS A 134 -14.03 -28.85 15.61
CA LYS A 134 -13.94 -28.59 14.16
C LYS A 134 -12.97 -27.46 13.80
N ILE A 135 -12.54 -26.70 14.81
CA ILE A 135 -11.56 -25.60 14.59
C ILE A 135 -10.20 -26.20 14.27
N SER A 136 -9.53 -25.64 13.25
CA SER A 136 -8.18 -26.04 12.87
C SER A 136 -7.16 -25.68 13.96
N PRO A 137 -6.17 -26.53 14.28
CA PRO A 137 -5.07 -26.16 15.16
C PRO A 137 -4.20 -25.03 14.58
N PHE A 138 -4.30 -24.78 13.29
CA PHE A 138 -3.60 -23.68 12.60
C PHE A 138 -4.42 -22.39 12.52
N TYR A 139 -5.64 -22.34 13.08
CA TYR A 139 -6.52 -21.18 12.98
C TYR A 139 -5.80 -19.89 13.44
N VAL A 140 -5.33 -19.84 14.66
CA VAL A 140 -4.67 -18.64 15.18
C VAL A 140 -3.42 -18.27 14.37
N PRO A 141 -2.46 -19.17 14.12
CA PRO A 141 -1.28 -18.83 13.31
C PRO A 141 -1.60 -18.43 11.87
N SER A 142 -2.72 -18.88 11.29
CA SER A 142 -3.09 -18.52 9.93
C SER A 142 -3.70 -17.13 9.81
N THR A 143 -4.23 -16.55 10.91
CA THR A 143 -5.05 -15.34 10.84
C THR A 143 -4.42 -14.10 11.48
N ILE A 144 -3.52 -14.25 12.47
CA ILE A 144 -2.90 -13.10 13.14
C ILE A 144 -1.88 -12.41 12.24
N ILE A 145 -1.91 -11.07 12.25
CA ILE A 145 -1.23 -10.22 11.26
C ILE A 145 0.29 -10.40 11.30
N ASN A 146 0.90 -10.54 12.51
CA ASN A 146 2.34 -10.71 12.64
C ASN A 146 2.88 -12.03 12.07
N MET A 147 2.01 -12.97 11.69
CA MET A 147 2.45 -14.18 11.00
C MET A 147 2.87 -13.93 9.57
N LEU A 148 2.50 -12.81 8.97
CA LEU A 148 3.02 -12.43 7.66
C LEU A 148 4.54 -12.19 7.71
N PRO A 149 5.09 -11.21 8.47
CA PRO A 149 6.55 -11.10 8.62
C PRO A 149 7.17 -12.30 9.32
N GLY A 150 6.44 -13.01 10.19
CA GLY A 150 6.89 -14.25 10.82
C GLY A 150 7.17 -15.36 9.79
N GLN A 151 6.31 -15.56 8.81
CA GLN A 151 6.54 -16.55 7.73
C GLN A 151 7.68 -16.11 6.82
N VAL A 152 7.82 -14.82 6.52
CA VAL A 152 8.99 -14.30 5.79
C VAL A 152 10.27 -14.65 6.53
N SER A 153 10.32 -14.42 7.86
CA SER A 153 11.48 -14.77 8.69
C SER A 153 11.81 -16.26 8.65
N LEU A 154 10.80 -17.13 8.78
CA LEU A 154 10.98 -18.58 8.73
C LEU A 154 11.52 -19.08 7.39
N LEU A 155 11.11 -18.45 6.28
CA LEU A 155 11.51 -18.83 4.94
C LEU A 155 12.90 -18.32 4.55
N THR A 156 13.29 -17.15 5.05
CA THR A 156 14.50 -16.45 4.62
C THR A 156 15.65 -16.52 5.61
N GLY A 157 15.36 -16.89 6.86
CA GLY A 157 16.36 -16.93 7.94
C GLY A 157 16.71 -15.55 8.53
N ILE A 158 15.98 -14.47 8.20
CA ILE A 158 16.17 -13.15 8.82
C ILE A 158 15.91 -13.23 10.33
N LYS A 159 16.78 -12.58 11.13
CA LYS A 159 16.75 -12.62 12.60
C LYS A 159 16.73 -11.22 13.24
N GLY A 160 16.72 -10.16 12.42
CA GLY A 160 16.58 -8.78 12.89
C GLY A 160 15.16 -8.47 13.39
N PRO A 161 14.84 -7.20 13.62
CA PRO A 161 13.53 -6.79 14.12
C PRO A 161 12.38 -7.34 13.24
N ASN A 162 11.36 -7.95 13.87
CA ASN A 162 10.27 -8.60 13.15
C ASN A 162 8.93 -8.33 13.84
N PHE A 163 8.07 -7.52 13.22
CA PHE A 163 6.73 -7.19 13.73
C PHE A 163 5.83 -6.59 12.65
N SER A 164 4.56 -6.35 13.00
CA SER A 164 3.56 -5.75 12.10
C SER A 164 3.00 -4.47 12.68
N ALA A 165 2.74 -3.47 11.84
CA ALA A 165 1.88 -2.34 12.15
C ALA A 165 0.46 -2.61 11.65
N VAL A 166 -0.52 -1.99 12.32
CA VAL A 166 -1.94 -2.00 11.90
C VAL A 166 -2.48 -0.58 12.07
N SER A 167 -2.78 0.07 10.96
CA SER A 167 -3.35 1.42 10.92
C SER A 167 -4.26 1.61 9.70
N ALA A 168 -5.16 0.63 9.53
CA ALA A 168 -6.13 0.59 8.44
C ALA A 168 -5.44 0.84 7.07
N CYS A 169 -5.97 1.76 6.26
CA CYS A 169 -5.44 2.04 4.91
C CYS A 169 -4.05 2.67 4.89
N ALA A 170 -3.55 3.21 6.02
CA ALA A 170 -2.21 3.79 6.15
C ALA A 170 -1.15 2.76 6.60
N THR A 171 -1.52 1.50 6.81
CA THR A 171 -0.66 0.46 7.39
C THR A 171 0.70 0.34 6.69
N SER A 172 0.71 0.22 5.37
CA SER A 172 1.97 0.08 4.63
C SER A 172 2.83 1.34 4.66
N ASN A 173 2.22 2.54 4.59
CA ASN A 173 2.97 3.80 4.70
C ASN A 173 3.67 3.88 6.07
N HIS A 174 2.97 3.52 7.14
CA HIS A 174 3.54 3.46 8.48
C HIS A 174 4.61 2.37 8.60
N SER A 175 4.37 1.17 8.06
CA SER A 175 5.35 0.08 8.05
C SER A 175 6.65 0.51 7.36
N ILE A 176 6.57 1.10 6.17
CA ILE A 176 7.72 1.58 5.40
C ILE A 176 8.43 2.73 6.14
N GLY A 177 7.67 3.72 6.63
CA GLY A 177 8.25 4.85 7.36
C GLY A 177 8.92 4.46 8.68
N MET A 178 8.32 3.54 9.45
CA MET A 178 8.91 3.03 10.70
C MET A 178 10.14 2.15 10.42
N ALA A 179 10.13 1.33 9.38
CA ALA A 179 11.29 0.54 8.95
C ALA A 179 12.46 1.46 8.55
N MET A 180 12.19 2.58 7.84
CA MET A 180 13.19 3.61 7.57
C MET A 180 13.80 4.13 8.88
N ARG A 181 12.99 4.44 9.91
CA ARG A 181 13.50 4.90 11.21
C ARG A 181 14.40 3.87 11.89
N MET A 182 14.04 2.59 11.85
CA MET A 182 14.86 1.53 12.44
C MET A 182 16.24 1.44 11.79
N ILE A 183 16.31 1.57 10.46
CA ILE A 183 17.61 1.66 9.76
C ILE A 183 18.36 2.92 10.17
N GLN A 184 17.68 4.07 10.22
CA GLN A 184 18.29 5.34 10.64
C GLN A 184 18.83 5.31 12.06
N TYR A 185 18.16 4.62 12.99
CA TYR A 185 18.62 4.45 14.37
C TYR A 185 19.69 3.36 14.53
N GLY A 186 19.92 2.55 13.51
CA GLY A 186 20.92 1.50 13.54
C GLY A 186 20.44 0.18 14.14
N ASP A 187 19.13 -0.02 14.31
CA ASP A 187 18.55 -1.29 14.76
C ASP A 187 18.69 -2.39 13.71
N ALA A 188 18.67 -2.01 12.43
CA ALA A 188 18.88 -2.88 11.28
C ALA A 188 19.71 -2.17 10.20
N ASP A 189 20.25 -2.93 9.25
CA ASP A 189 20.87 -2.41 8.02
C ASP A 189 19.95 -2.60 6.83
N VAL A 190 19.07 -3.60 6.89
CA VAL A 190 18.07 -3.89 5.85
C VAL A 190 16.73 -4.20 6.50
N MET A 191 15.64 -3.69 5.92
CA MET A 191 14.27 -3.99 6.34
C MET A 191 13.39 -4.31 5.12
N LEU A 192 12.66 -5.43 5.17
CA LEU A 192 11.55 -5.68 4.29
C LEU A 192 10.33 -4.96 4.86
N ALA A 193 9.71 -4.08 4.09
CA ALA A 193 8.65 -3.20 4.61
C ALA A 193 7.50 -3.01 3.63
N GLY A 194 6.28 -3.00 4.14
CA GLY A 194 5.06 -2.81 3.33
C GLY A 194 3.85 -3.48 3.95
N GLY A 195 3.01 -4.11 3.14
CA GLY A 195 1.83 -4.81 3.61
C GLY A 195 1.26 -5.83 2.63
N GLY A 196 0.45 -6.74 3.17
CA GLY A 196 -0.33 -7.72 2.40
C GLY A 196 -1.78 -7.75 2.91
N GLU A 197 -2.74 -7.85 2.00
CA GLU A 197 -4.17 -7.80 2.35
C GLU A 197 -5.01 -8.66 1.41
N ARG A 198 -6.04 -9.30 1.96
CA ARG A 198 -7.16 -9.86 1.21
C ARG A 198 -8.45 -9.39 1.84
N GLY A 199 -8.91 -8.21 1.41
CA GLY A 199 -10.12 -7.58 1.91
C GLY A 199 -11.41 -8.09 1.27
N SER A 200 -11.33 -8.80 0.14
CA SER A 200 -12.50 -9.25 -0.62
C SER A 200 -13.14 -10.54 -0.07
N SER A 201 -13.45 -10.57 1.23
CA SER A 201 -14.20 -11.65 1.88
C SER A 201 -15.69 -11.32 2.02
N PRO A 202 -16.59 -12.32 2.21
CA PRO A 202 -18.02 -12.07 2.39
C PRO A 202 -18.35 -11.07 3.49
N THR A 203 -17.80 -11.23 4.70
CA THR A 203 -18.13 -10.35 5.83
C THR A 203 -17.48 -8.97 5.67
N SER A 204 -16.29 -8.89 5.09
CA SER A 204 -15.62 -7.60 4.82
C SER A 204 -16.39 -6.80 3.77
N VAL A 205 -16.72 -7.41 2.61
CA VAL A 205 -17.56 -6.77 1.57
C VAL A 205 -18.91 -6.37 2.14
N GLY A 206 -19.58 -7.27 2.89
CA GLY A 206 -20.87 -6.98 3.54
C GLY A 206 -20.78 -5.82 4.53
N GLY A 207 -19.70 -5.75 5.33
CA GLY A 207 -19.47 -4.66 6.27
C GLY A 207 -19.32 -3.30 5.58
N PHE A 208 -18.50 -3.22 4.53
CA PHE A 208 -18.35 -1.99 3.75
C PHE A 208 -19.60 -1.61 2.94
N CYS A 209 -20.37 -2.60 2.44
CA CYS A 209 -21.68 -2.36 1.83
C CYS A 209 -22.64 -1.72 2.85
N SER A 210 -22.69 -2.24 4.08
CA SER A 210 -23.55 -1.71 5.15
C SER A 210 -23.19 -0.27 5.52
N MET A 211 -21.92 0.11 5.39
CA MET A 211 -21.43 1.49 5.56
C MET A 211 -21.76 2.40 4.38
N LYS A 212 -22.24 1.85 3.25
CA LYS A 212 -22.44 2.58 1.98
C LYS A 212 -21.16 3.29 1.50
N ALA A 213 -20.00 2.66 1.72
CA ALA A 213 -18.71 3.24 1.40
C ALA A 213 -18.17 2.78 0.04
N MET A 214 -18.75 1.71 -0.52
CA MET A 214 -18.30 1.11 -1.79
C MET A 214 -19.15 1.57 -2.97
N SER A 215 -18.53 1.61 -4.15
CA SER A 215 -19.20 1.83 -5.41
C SER A 215 -20.22 0.71 -5.68
N THR A 216 -21.36 1.10 -6.23
CA THR A 216 -22.42 0.18 -6.66
C THR A 216 -22.52 0.04 -8.19
N ARG A 217 -21.51 0.50 -8.92
CA ARG A 217 -21.43 0.41 -10.41
C ARG A 217 -21.06 -1.01 -10.85
N ASN A 218 -21.93 -1.98 -10.52
CA ASN A 218 -21.71 -3.40 -10.78
C ASN A 218 -21.82 -3.78 -12.27
N ASP A 219 -22.54 -2.99 -13.06
CA ASP A 219 -22.77 -3.17 -14.50
C ASP A 219 -21.57 -2.75 -15.37
N ASP A 220 -20.68 -1.91 -14.82
CA ASP A 220 -19.44 -1.50 -15.50
C ASP A 220 -18.26 -1.48 -14.50
N PRO A 221 -17.76 -2.66 -14.09
CA PRO A 221 -16.73 -2.79 -13.05
C PRO A 221 -15.46 -1.99 -13.34
N THR A 222 -15.03 -1.96 -14.60
CA THR A 222 -13.79 -1.30 -15.01
C THR A 222 -13.86 0.21 -14.87
N ARG A 223 -15.06 0.79 -14.80
CA ARG A 223 -15.31 2.22 -14.63
C ARG A 223 -15.81 2.61 -13.24
N ALA A 224 -15.83 1.67 -12.28
CA ALA A 224 -16.37 1.90 -10.95
C ALA A 224 -15.43 2.77 -10.08
N SER A 225 -14.13 2.47 -10.04
CA SER A 225 -13.17 3.31 -9.33
C SER A 225 -12.77 4.49 -10.22
N ARG A 226 -13.17 5.70 -9.79
CA ARG A 226 -13.03 6.94 -10.55
C ARG A 226 -12.69 8.15 -9.65
N PRO A 227 -11.51 8.18 -9.03
CA PRO A 227 -11.11 9.24 -8.12
C PRO A 227 -11.26 10.63 -8.75
N TRP A 228 -11.79 11.58 -7.94
CA TRP A 228 -12.10 12.98 -8.29
C TRP A 228 -13.13 13.20 -9.39
N ASP A 229 -13.60 12.14 -10.06
CA ASP A 229 -14.66 12.28 -11.05
C ASP A 229 -15.99 12.71 -10.39
N ARG A 230 -16.78 13.47 -11.13
CA ARG A 230 -18.10 13.95 -10.67
C ARG A 230 -19.04 12.83 -10.28
N ASP A 231 -19.02 11.72 -11.01
CA ASP A 231 -19.94 10.61 -10.85
C ASP A 231 -19.37 9.48 -9.96
N ARG A 232 -18.34 9.76 -9.13
CA ARG A 232 -17.80 8.81 -8.17
C ARG A 232 -18.81 8.54 -7.05
N ASP A 233 -18.96 7.28 -6.68
CA ASP A 233 -19.99 6.82 -5.73
C ASP A 233 -19.45 5.97 -4.58
N GLY A 234 -18.14 5.82 -4.46
CA GLY A 234 -17.49 5.02 -3.41
C GLY A 234 -16.25 4.30 -3.91
N PHE A 235 -15.51 3.69 -2.99
CA PHE A 235 -14.31 2.95 -3.36
C PHE A 235 -14.66 1.53 -3.86
N VAL A 236 -13.72 0.89 -4.53
CA VAL A 236 -13.76 -0.52 -4.90
C VAL A 236 -12.66 -1.24 -4.13
N LEU A 237 -12.97 -2.37 -3.47
CA LEU A 237 -11.95 -3.20 -2.81
C LEU A 237 -10.95 -3.77 -3.82
N GLY A 238 -9.70 -3.89 -3.37
CA GLY A 238 -8.66 -4.63 -4.07
C GLY A 238 -7.89 -5.52 -3.09
N ASP A 239 -7.37 -6.63 -3.58
CA ASP A 239 -6.48 -7.53 -2.85
C ASP A 239 -5.04 -7.37 -3.33
N GLY A 240 -4.05 -7.77 -2.52
CA GLY A 240 -2.68 -7.81 -2.96
C GLY A 240 -1.64 -7.59 -1.86
N ALA A 241 -0.41 -7.33 -2.29
CA ALA A 241 0.72 -7.01 -1.41
C ALA A 241 1.75 -6.17 -2.14
N GLY A 242 2.36 -5.21 -1.43
CA GLY A 242 3.51 -4.46 -1.91
C GLY A 242 4.59 -4.39 -0.84
N ILE A 243 5.79 -4.87 -1.16
CA ILE A 243 6.93 -4.96 -0.25
C ILE A 243 8.16 -4.32 -0.90
N LEU A 244 8.83 -3.47 -0.14
CA LEU A 244 10.11 -2.86 -0.51
C LEU A 244 11.22 -3.46 0.34
N VAL A 245 12.40 -3.65 -0.24
CA VAL A 245 13.66 -3.80 0.50
C VAL A 245 14.22 -2.40 0.71
N LEU A 246 14.23 -1.97 1.96
CA LEU A 246 14.87 -0.74 2.42
C LEU A 246 16.26 -1.08 2.95
N GLU A 247 17.26 -0.31 2.58
CA GLU A 247 18.65 -0.62 2.91
C GLU A 247 19.40 0.65 3.29
N GLU A 248 20.33 0.53 4.23
CA GLU A 248 21.26 1.60 4.54
C GLU A 248 22.16 1.89 3.33
N TYR A 249 22.32 3.15 2.98
CA TYR A 249 22.94 3.58 1.72
C TYR A 249 24.37 3.08 1.53
N GLU A 250 25.23 3.21 2.56
CA GLU A 250 26.62 2.76 2.44
C GLU A 250 26.71 1.22 2.42
N HIS A 251 25.80 0.52 3.12
CA HIS A 251 25.66 -0.94 3.02
C HIS A 251 25.29 -1.36 1.60
N ALA A 252 24.29 -0.71 0.99
CA ALA A 252 23.87 -0.98 -0.37
C ALA A 252 25.00 -0.77 -1.38
N LYS A 253 25.75 0.34 -1.25
CA LYS A 253 26.91 0.63 -2.10
C LYS A 253 28.03 -0.39 -1.94
N ALA A 254 28.33 -0.77 -0.70
CA ALA A 254 29.43 -1.70 -0.40
C ALA A 254 29.21 -3.08 -1.05
N ARG A 255 27.97 -3.53 -1.18
CA ARG A 255 27.65 -4.78 -1.87
C ARG A 255 27.34 -4.61 -3.38
N GLY A 256 27.40 -3.39 -3.92
CA GLY A 256 27.11 -3.11 -5.33
C GLY A 256 25.63 -3.27 -5.69
N ALA A 257 24.71 -3.01 -4.76
CA ALA A 257 23.29 -3.12 -5.01
C ALA A 257 22.81 -2.13 -6.08
N ARG A 258 21.83 -2.55 -6.89
CA ARG A 258 21.01 -1.59 -7.63
C ARG A 258 20.20 -0.75 -6.64
N ILE A 259 20.21 0.56 -6.80
CA ILE A 259 19.43 1.48 -6.00
C ILE A 259 18.38 2.14 -6.91
N TYR A 260 17.09 2.02 -6.56
CA TYR A 260 16.01 2.68 -7.29
C TYR A 260 15.92 4.18 -6.96
N CYS A 261 15.92 4.49 -5.68
CA CYS A 261 15.80 5.86 -5.15
C CYS A 261 16.15 5.89 -3.66
N GLU A 262 16.22 7.08 -3.07
CA GLU A 262 16.26 7.29 -1.63
C GLU A 262 14.84 7.42 -1.06
N LEU A 263 14.54 6.72 0.03
CA LEU A 263 13.40 7.02 0.89
C LEU A 263 13.84 8.14 1.83
N GLY A 264 13.53 9.39 1.45
CA GLY A 264 14.08 10.59 2.08
C GLY A 264 13.28 11.09 3.28
N GLY A 265 12.00 10.77 3.38
CA GLY A 265 11.16 11.29 4.46
C GLY A 265 9.89 10.52 4.72
N PHE A 266 9.40 10.65 5.96
CA PHE A 266 8.16 10.06 6.44
C PHE A 266 7.44 11.02 7.37
N GLY A 267 6.14 11.24 7.12
CA GLY A 267 5.21 11.95 7.98
C GLY A 267 4.12 11.03 8.51
N ALA A 268 3.74 11.22 9.77
CA ALA A 268 2.61 10.55 10.38
C ALA A 268 1.83 11.54 11.26
N THR A 269 0.49 11.55 11.13
CA THR A 269 -0.40 12.42 11.91
C THR A 269 -1.72 11.71 12.21
N SER A 270 -2.53 12.33 13.06
CA SER A 270 -3.91 11.93 13.32
C SER A 270 -4.85 13.12 13.12
N ASP A 271 -6.06 12.82 12.61
CA ASP A 271 -7.13 13.81 12.40
C ASP A 271 -7.80 14.21 13.72
N ALA A 272 -7.94 13.27 14.66
CA ALA A 272 -8.71 13.42 15.90
C ALA A 272 -10.13 13.97 15.65
N TYR A 273 -10.80 13.50 14.60
CA TYR A 273 -12.08 14.03 14.11
C TYR A 273 -13.21 13.01 14.15
N HIS A 274 -13.13 11.92 13.39
CA HIS A 274 -14.19 10.92 13.29
C HIS A 274 -13.60 9.53 13.00
N MET A 275 -14.34 8.45 13.33
CA MET A 275 -13.82 7.07 13.15
C MET A 275 -13.61 6.68 11.68
N THR A 276 -14.39 7.23 10.73
CA THR A 276 -14.32 6.84 9.31
C THR A 276 -14.32 8.01 8.33
N ALA A 277 -14.90 9.17 8.71
CA ALA A 277 -14.93 10.34 7.85
C ALA A 277 -13.64 11.17 7.99
N PRO A 278 -13.06 11.65 6.87
CA PRO A 278 -11.95 12.62 6.93
C PRO A 278 -12.46 13.98 7.45
N SER A 279 -11.56 14.79 8.01
CA SER A 279 -11.90 16.18 8.30
C SER A 279 -12.15 16.94 6.99
N GLU A 280 -13.21 17.73 6.93
CA GLU A 280 -13.61 18.43 5.70
C GLU A 280 -12.55 19.40 5.17
N ASP A 281 -11.75 19.99 6.06
CA ASP A 281 -10.69 20.94 5.73
C ASP A 281 -9.35 20.26 5.36
N GLY A 282 -9.25 18.93 5.50
CA GLY A 282 -8.04 18.15 5.21
C GLY A 282 -6.84 18.45 6.11
N ASP A 283 -7.06 18.94 7.35
CA ASP A 283 -5.96 19.36 8.25
C ASP A 283 -4.96 18.24 8.55
N GLY A 284 -5.44 17.07 8.95
CA GLY A 284 -4.57 15.93 9.31
C GLY A 284 -3.66 15.49 8.17
N PRO A 285 -4.22 15.17 6.98
CA PRO A 285 -3.46 14.88 5.77
C PRO A 285 -2.47 16.00 5.37
N ALA A 286 -2.89 17.28 5.45
CA ALA A 286 -2.01 18.41 5.13
C ALA A 286 -0.79 18.46 6.06
N ARG A 287 -1.01 18.31 7.38
CA ARG A 287 0.08 18.24 8.38
C ARG A 287 0.99 17.04 8.14
N CYS A 288 0.43 15.92 7.68
CA CYS A 288 1.18 14.71 7.36
C CYS A 288 2.14 14.95 6.19
N MET A 289 1.64 15.50 5.08
CA MET A 289 2.45 15.86 3.92
C MET A 289 3.53 16.89 4.28
N ALA A 290 3.19 17.94 5.02
CA ALA A 290 4.16 18.94 5.47
C ALA A 290 5.25 18.35 6.38
N ALA A 291 4.88 17.41 7.28
CA ALA A 291 5.84 16.71 8.13
C ALA A 291 6.78 15.80 7.32
N ALA A 292 6.27 15.11 6.30
CA ALA A 292 7.06 14.26 5.41
C ALA A 292 8.05 15.08 4.57
N MET A 293 7.61 16.20 3.99
CA MET A 293 8.49 17.12 3.24
C MET A 293 9.57 17.71 4.14
N LYS A 294 9.22 18.14 5.36
CA LYS A 294 10.19 18.63 6.34
C LYS A 294 11.21 17.58 6.72
N ASP A 295 10.80 16.34 6.91
CA ASP A 295 11.69 15.23 7.24
C ASP A 295 12.65 14.91 6.09
N ALA A 296 12.17 14.98 4.84
CA ALA A 296 12.96 14.79 3.63
C ALA A 296 13.89 15.98 3.30
N GLY A 297 13.70 17.12 3.95
CA GLY A 297 14.40 18.37 3.62
C GLY A 297 14.05 18.93 2.25
N VAL A 298 12.79 18.73 1.80
CA VAL A 298 12.29 19.22 0.51
C VAL A 298 11.20 20.27 0.70
N THR A 299 11.07 21.16 -0.29
CA THR A 299 9.97 22.14 -0.36
C THR A 299 8.86 21.62 -1.30
N PRO A 300 7.63 22.17 -1.22
CA PRO A 300 6.56 21.83 -2.15
C PRO A 300 6.96 21.93 -3.63
N GLU A 301 7.76 22.93 -3.98
CA GLU A 301 8.19 23.22 -5.35
C GLU A 301 9.08 22.14 -5.95
N GLN A 302 9.71 21.32 -5.10
CA GLN A 302 10.55 20.21 -5.53
C GLN A 302 9.76 18.93 -5.80
N VAL A 303 8.51 18.84 -5.33
CA VAL A 303 7.66 17.66 -5.52
C VAL A 303 7.01 17.70 -6.89
N GLY A 304 7.45 16.84 -7.79
CA GLY A 304 6.91 16.76 -9.14
C GLY A 304 5.73 15.79 -9.27
N TYR A 305 5.65 14.76 -8.42
CA TYR A 305 4.59 13.75 -8.47
C TYR A 305 4.08 13.39 -7.07
N LEU A 306 2.76 13.24 -6.96
CA LEU A 306 2.07 12.73 -5.78
C LEU A 306 1.16 11.55 -6.15
N ASN A 307 1.48 10.35 -5.66
CA ASN A 307 0.54 9.23 -5.65
C ASN A 307 -0.39 9.43 -4.47
N ALA A 308 -1.61 9.83 -4.75
CA ALA A 308 -2.59 10.22 -3.76
C ALA A 308 -3.32 9.01 -3.13
N HIS A 309 -3.92 9.23 -1.97
CA HIS A 309 -4.82 8.26 -1.39
C HIS A 309 -6.05 8.04 -2.29
N GLY A 310 -6.70 9.08 -2.79
CA GLY A 310 -7.69 9.10 -3.87
C GLY A 310 -8.54 7.83 -4.02
N THR A 311 -9.50 7.61 -3.10
CA THR A 311 -10.24 6.35 -3.01
C THR A 311 -11.48 6.28 -3.88
N SER A 312 -11.81 7.33 -4.64
CA SER A 312 -13.07 7.45 -5.39
C SER A 312 -14.31 7.66 -4.48
N THR A 313 -14.10 8.19 -3.27
CA THR A 313 -15.19 8.55 -2.37
C THR A 313 -15.51 10.05 -2.47
N PRO A 314 -16.81 10.43 -2.42
CA PRO A 314 -17.19 11.84 -2.55
C PRO A 314 -16.48 12.77 -1.57
N LEU A 315 -16.43 12.39 -0.28
CA LEU A 315 -15.83 13.22 0.77
C LEU A 315 -14.30 13.09 0.82
N GLY A 316 -13.77 11.88 0.64
CA GLY A 316 -12.33 11.61 0.77
C GLY A 316 -11.50 12.35 -0.27
N ASP A 317 -11.89 12.27 -1.53
CA ASP A 317 -11.15 12.88 -2.63
C ASP A 317 -11.17 14.42 -2.57
N LEU A 318 -12.29 15.00 -2.13
CA LEU A 318 -12.40 16.44 -1.94
C LEU A 318 -11.56 16.91 -0.75
N ALA A 319 -11.59 16.19 0.37
CA ALA A 319 -10.78 16.50 1.54
C ALA A 319 -9.28 16.42 1.23
N GLU A 320 -8.85 15.40 0.45
CA GLU A 320 -7.45 15.28 0.01
C GLU A 320 -7.05 16.41 -0.93
N THR A 321 -7.93 16.85 -1.85
CA THR A 321 -7.68 18.03 -2.69
C THR A 321 -7.42 19.28 -1.85
N ARG A 322 -8.24 19.51 -0.82
CA ARG A 322 -8.06 20.63 0.12
C ARG A 322 -6.75 20.50 0.91
N ALA A 323 -6.43 19.29 1.35
CA ALA A 323 -5.19 18.98 2.06
C ALA A 323 -3.94 19.29 1.21
N ILE A 324 -3.96 18.87 -0.07
CA ILE A 324 -2.87 19.14 -1.01
C ILE A 324 -2.71 20.64 -1.22
N LYS A 325 -3.80 21.37 -1.48
CA LYS A 325 -3.74 22.84 -1.61
C LYS A 325 -3.17 23.52 -0.37
N ARG A 326 -3.54 23.05 0.81
CA ARG A 326 -3.04 23.58 2.09
C ARG A 326 -1.56 23.28 2.31
N ALA A 327 -1.09 22.08 1.95
CA ALA A 327 0.30 21.65 2.14
C ALA A 327 1.26 22.24 1.09
N PHE A 328 0.80 22.44 -0.15
CA PHE A 328 1.62 22.84 -1.28
C PHE A 328 1.43 24.32 -1.69
N GLY A 329 0.39 25.00 -1.16
CA GLY A 329 0.06 26.36 -1.60
C GLY A 329 -0.20 26.44 -3.09
N GLU A 330 0.30 27.47 -3.76
CA GLU A 330 0.15 27.68 -5.20
C GLU A 330 0.83 26.58 -6.05
N HIS A 331 1.79 25.85 -5.47
CA HIS A 331 2.46 24.76 -6.18
C HIS A 331 1.55 23.53 -6.38
N ALA A 332 0.47 23.40 -5.60
CA ALA A 332 -0.53 22.34 -5.77
C ALA A 332 -1.06 22.24 -7.22
N TYR A 333 -1.17 23.37 -7.92
CA TYR A 333 -1.63 23.45 -9.32
C TYR A 333 -0.56 23.07 -10.35
N LYS A 334 0.67 22.81 -9.90
CA LYS A 334 1.80 22.43 -10.77
C LYS A 334 2.27 20.99 -10.51
N THR A 335 1.91 20.43 -9.35
CA THR A 335 2.24 19.05 -9.00
C THR A 335 1.33 18.11 -9.78
N MET A 336 1.91 17.11 -10.44
CA MET A 336 1.14 16.03 -11.07
C MET A 336 0.68 15.05 -10.01
N ILE A 337 -0.61 14.76 -9.97
CA ILE A 337 -1.24 13.92 -8.95
C ILE A 337 -1.94 12.76 -9.66
N SER A 338 -1.86 11.55 -9.14
CA SER A 338 -2.74 10.49 -9.62
C SER A 338 -3.13 9.52 -8.52
N SER A 339 -4.24 8.82 -8.73
CA SER A 339 -4.63 7.68 -7.91
C SER A 339 -4.62 6.41 -8.73
N THR A 340 -3.65 5.54 -8.43
CA THR A 340 -3.56 4.20 -9.02
C THR A 340 -4.66 3.26 -8.55
N LYS A 341 -5.41 3.64 -7.50
CA LYS A 341 -6.63 2.93 -7.07
C LYS A 341 -7.73 2.96 -8.12
N SER A 342 -7.68 3.88 -9.10
CA SER A 342 -8.57 3.84 -10.26
C SER A 342 -8.43 2.54 -11.06
N MET A 343 -7.26 1.87 -11.00
CA MET A 343 -6.92 0.66 -11.72
C MET A 343 -6.87 -0.59 -10.83
N THR A 344 -6.31 -0.48 -9.64
CA THR A 344 -6.14 -1.62 -8.72
C THR A 344 -7.32 -1.84 -7.78
N GLY A 345 -8.18 -0.84 -7.58
CA GLY A 345 -9.02 -0.77 -6.41
C GLY A 345 -8.19 -0.42 -5.16
N HIS A 346 -8.83 -0.42 -4.02
CA HIS A 346 -8.23 -0.07 -2.73
C HIS A 346 -7.78 -1.32 -1.99
N LEU A 347 -6.47 -1.56 -1.91
CA LEU A 347 -5.86 -2.73 -1.25
C LEU A 347 -5.80 -2.60 0.28
N LEU A 348 -6.58 -1.69 0.87
CA LEU A 348 -6.63 -1.45 2.32
C LEU A 348 -5.23 -1.30 2.93
N GLY A 349 -4.84 -2.18 3.87
CA GLY A 349 -3.53 -2.12 4.52
C GLY A 349 -2.34 -2.35 3.60
N ALA A 350 -2.52 -3.02 2.46
CA ALA A 350 -1.48 -3.22 1.46
C ALA A 350 -1.36 -2.07 0.45
N ALA A 351 -2.35 -1.15 0.38
CA ALA A 351 -2.42 -0.10 -0.63
C ALA A 351 -1.13 0.74 -0.68
N GLY A 352 -0.69 1.26 0.46
CA GLY A 352 0.50 2.11 0.52
C GLY A 352 1.80 1.40 0.08
N GLY A 353 1.88 0.06 0.22
CA GLY A 353 3.01 -0.73 -0.30
C GLY A 353 3.04 -0.78 -1.82
N ALA A 354 1.89 -1.06 -2.44
CA ALA A 354 1.76 -1.05 -3.90
C ALA A 354 2.00 0.37 -4.47
N GLU A 355 1.43 1.39 -3.84
CA GLU A 355 1.54 2.79 -4.26
C GLU A 355 2.94 3.37 -4.06
N ALA A 356 3.65 2.96 -3.01
CA ALA A 356 5.07 3.25 -2.85
C ALA A 356 5.89 2.67 -4.00
N ILE A 357 5.64 1.42 -4.40
CA ILE A 357 6.29 0.79 -5.55
C ILE A 357 5.98 1.56 -6.85
N PHE A 358 4.73 1.94 -7.09
CA PHE A 358 4.37 2.74 -8.27
C PHE A 358 5.03 4.13 -8.25
N SER A 359 5.19 4.75 -7.08
CA SER A 359 5.93 6.01 -6.93
C SER A 359 7.42 5.87 -7.22
N VAL A 360 8.03 4.78 -6.75
CA VAL A 360 9.43 4.42 -7.06
C VAL A 360 9.61 4.16 -8.56
N MET A 361 8.70 3.41 -9.17
CA MET A 361 8.73 3.13 -10.61
C MET A 361 8.52 4.39 -11.45
N ALA A 362 7.66 5.31 -11.01
CA ALA A 362 7.47 6.60 -11.69
C ALA A 362 8.77 7.44 -11.67
N LEU A 363 9.47 7.51 -10.53
CA LEU A 363 10.79 8.14 -10.44
C LEU A 363 11.83 7.46 -11.34
N HIS A 364 11.82 6.12 -11.35
CA HIS A 364 12.81 5.33 -12.07
C HIS A 364 12.64 5.43 -13.59
N THR A 365 11.40 5.40 -14.07
CA THR A 365 11.07 5.38 -15.51
C THR A 365 10.80 6.75 -16.10
N GLY A 366 10.47 7.77 -15.29
CA GLY A 366 10.00 9.07 -15.78
C GLY A 366 8.57 9.02 -16.34
N ILE A 367 7.77 8.01 -15.99
CA ILE A 367 6.38 7.88 -16.44
C ILE A 367 5.45 8.02 -15.22
N ILE A 368 4.56 8.99 -15.26
CA ILE A 368 3.56 9.22 -14.23
C ILE A 368 2.29 8.43 -14.56
N PRO A 369 1.82 7.57 -13.63
CA PRO A 369 0.58 6.83 -13.79
C PRO A 369 -0.64 7.73 -13.98
N PRO A 370 -1.64 7.32 -14.78
CA PRO A 370 -2.89 8.07 -14.90
C PRO A 370 -3.84 7.79 -13.73
N THR A 371 -4.80 8.69 -13.53
CA THR A 371 -6.07 8.40 -12.91
C THR A 371 -7.07 8.06 -14.01
N ILE A 372 -7.40 6.78 -14.19
CA ILE A 372 -8.39 6.40 -15.21
C ILE A 372 -9.81 6.71 -14.74
N ASN A 373 -10.74 6.80 -15.71
CA ASN A 373 -12.17 7.08 -15.46
C ASN A 373 -12.45 8.50 -14.93
N LEU A 374 -11.48 9.39 -14.96
CA LEU A 374 -11.67 10.80 -14.66
C LEU A 374 -12.08 11.52 -15.95
N ASP A 375 -13.37 11.54 -16.23
CA ASP A 375 -13.95 12.14 -17.45
C ASP A 375 -14.34 13.60 -17.19
N GLU A 376 -14.99 13.87 -16.04
CA GLU A 376 -15.36 15.22 -15.60
C GLU A 376 -15.02 15.39 -14.11
N PRO A 377 -14.09 16.28 -13.75
CA PRO A 377 -13.76 16.55 -12.36
C PRO A 377 -14.99 17.02 -11.56
N GLY A 378 -15.14 16.50 -10.34
CA GLY A 378 -16.17 16.93 -9.40
C GLY A 378 -15.93 18.37 -8.90
N GLU A 379 -16.95 18.99 -8.35
CA GLU A 379 -16.84 20.33 -7.78
C GLU A 379 -15.73 20.42 -6.72
N GLY A 380 -14.86 21.41 -6.84
CA GLY A 380 -13.70 21.62 -5.97
C GLY A 380 -12.50 20.71 -6.23
N CYS A 381 -12.59 19.78 -7.19
CA CYS A 381 -11.51 18.92 -7.65
C CYS A 381 -10.85 19.53 -8.90
N ASP A 382 -9.97 20.50 -8.73
CA ASP A 382 -9.44 21.38 -9.79
C ASP A 382 -7.92 21.36 -9.92
N LEU A 383 -7.27 20.29 -9.43
CA LEU A 383 -5.83 20.07 -9.59
C LEU A 383 -5.52 19.19 -10.84
N ASP A 384 -4.25 19.00 -11.15
CA ASP A 384 -3.82 18.11 -12.25
C ASP A 384 -3.74 16.66 -11.76
N TYR A 385 -4.82 15.90 -11.96
CA TYR A 385 -4.92 14.49 -11.54
C TYR A 385 -4.44 13.50 -12.61
N VAL A 386 -3.72 13.93 -13.62
CA VAL A 386 -3.22 13.12 -14.75
C VAL A 386 -4.34 12.21 -15.31
N PRO A 387 -5.40 12.80 -15.92
CA PRO A 387 -6.57 12.04 -16.31
C PRO A 387 -6.30 11.07 -17.45
N ASN A 388 -6.76 9.85 -17.30
CA ASN A 388 -6.90 8.76 -18.26
C ASN A 388 -5.64 8.27 -18.99
N VAL A 389 -4.61 9.09 -19.19
CA VAL A 389 -3.40 8.73 -19.96
C VAL A 389 -2.14 9.01 -19.15
N ALA A 390 -1.24 8.03 -19.07
CA ALA A 390 0.07 8.19 -18.43
C ALA A 390 0.87 9.32 -19.09
N ARG A 391 1.70 10.00 -18.32
CA ARG A 391 2.45 11.18 -18.78
C ARG A 391 3.96 11.00 -18.55
N GLU A 392 4.76 11.21 -19.57
CA GLU A 392 6.21 11.32 -19.40
C GLU A 392 6.56 12.66 -18.74
N ALA A 393 7.41 12.63 -17.72
CA ALA A 393 7.87 13.81 -17.03
C ALA A 393 9.22 13.56 -16.33
N GLN A 394 10.03 14.62 -16.22
CA GLN A 394 11.26 14.62 -15.43
C GLN A 394 10.99 15.29 -14.07
N PHE A 395 11.25 14.58 -13.00
CA PHE A 395 11.10 15.06 -11.63
C PHE A 395 12.04 14.27 -10.69
N ASP A 396 12.40 14.87 -9.57
CA ASP A 396 13.37 14.30 -8.64
C ASP A 396 12.75 13.87 -7.30
N VAL A 397 11.51 14.30 -7.02
CA VAL A 397 10.80 13.98 -5.79
C VAL A 397 9.41 13.49 -6.10
N ALA A 398 9.08 12.30 -5.56
CA ALA A 398 7.73 11.76 -5.54
C ALA A 398 7.25 11.59 -4.10
N MET A 399 5.94 11.73 -3.88
CA MET A 399 5.30 11.45 -2.61
C MET A 399 4.22 10.37 -2.77
N SER A 400 3.93 9.64 -1.67
CA SER A 400 2.83 8.66 -1.62
C SER A 400 2.04 8.83 -0.33
N ASN A 401 0.73 9.02 -0.45
CA ASN A 401 -0.20 9.23 0.66
C ASN A 401 -1.00 7.97 0.98
N GLY A 402 -1.15 7.67 2.28
CA GLY A 402 -2.09 6.69 2.78
C GLY A 402 -2.85 7.27 3.98
N PHE A 403 -4.19 7.36 3.88
CA PHE A 403 -5.05 7.89 4.93
C PHE A 403 -6.06 6.83 5.34
N GLY A 404 -6.14 6.53 6.63
CA GLY A 404 -6.89 5.37 7.14
C GLY A 404 -8.02 5.74 8.07
N PHE A 405 -9.00 4.85 8.15
CA PHE A 405 -10.01 4.89 9.20
C PHE A 405 -9.35 5.01 10.58
N GLY A 406 -9.99 5.73 11.49
CA GLY A 406 -9.39 6.18 12.74
C GLY A 406 -8.66 7.52 12.61
N GLY A 407 -8.69 8.15 11.41
CA GLY A 407 -8.00 9.41 11.13
C GLY A 407 -6.48 9.29 11.17
N THR A 408 -5.95 8.13 10.80
CA THR A 408 -4.50 7.86 10.77
C THR A 408 -3.93 8.16 9.39
N ASN A 409 -2.88 8.97 9.32
CA ASN A 409 -2.29 9.46 8.09
C ASN A 409 -0.81 9.10 8.01
N GLY A 410 -0.36 8.63 6.84
CA GLY A 410 1.03 8.33 6.53
C GLY A 410 1.42 8.85 5.15
N THR A 411 2.51 9.59 5.06
CA THR A 411 3.06 10.10 3.80
C THR A 411 4.53 9.73 3.69
N LEU A 412 4.93 9.19 2.54
CA LEU A 412 6.31 8.85 2.20
C LEU A 412 6.85 9.82 1.15
N VAL A 413 8.15 10.12 1.20
CA VAL A 413 8.86 10.94 0.22
C VAL A 413 10.02 10.16 -0.37
N PHE A 414 10.02 9.98 -1.67
CA PHE A 414 11.06 9.35 -2.45
C PHE A 414 11.84 10.38 -3.25
N LYS A 415 13.17 10.26 -3.31
CA LYS A 415 14.06 11.18 -4.01
C LYS A 415 14.96 10.44 -4.99
N ARG A 416 15.14 10.99 -6.16
CA ARG A 416 16.18 10.55 -7.11
C ARG A 416 17.57 10.74 -6.49
N LEU A 417 18.49 9.82 -6.75
CA LEU A 417 19.88 9.89 -6.30
C LEU A 417 20.78 10.53 -7.35
#